data_da6b41552b78c64f3b4ce2a324e4c222
#
_entry.id   da6b41552b78c64f3b4ce2a324e4c222
#
_cell.length_a   1.000
_cell.length_b   1.000
_cell.length_c   1.000
_cell.angle_alpha   90.00
_cell.angle_beta   90.00
_cell.angle_gamma   90.00
#
_symmetry.space_group_name_H-M   'P 1'
#
loop_
_entity.id
_entity.type
_entity.pdbx_description
1 polymer ?
#
loop_
_entity_poly.entity_id
_entity_poly.type
_entity_poly.pdbx_seq_one_letter_code
_entity_poly.pdbx_strand_id
1 'polypeptide(L)' 'VKYTVDRIEGEFAVCENGSGGFENIPLSDFDFVPRDGDTVQRRGRKYSLLKEETGQKLLSARERFEGLRKK' A
#
# COMPACT_ATOMS: atom_id res chain seq x y z
N VAL A 1 -8.85 -6.06 8.43
CA VAL A 1 -8.95 -6.43 7.02
C VAL A 1 -7.85 -5.73 6.25
N LYS A 2 -7.13 -6.51 5.46
CA LYS A 2 -6.02 -5.97 4.68
C LYS A 2 -6.38 -5.93 3.20
N TYR A 3 -5.82 -4.93 2.53
CA TYR A 3 -6.01 -4.76 1.10
C TYR A 3 -4.67 -4.49 0.47
N THR A 4 -4.52 -4.86 -0.78
CA THR A 4 -3.35 -4.51 -1.55
C THR A 4 -3.79 -3.61 -2.68
N VAL A 5 -3.15 -2.46 -2.80
CA VAL A 5 -3.51 -1.52 -3.86
C VAL A 5 -2.98 -2.05 -5.18
N ASP A 6 -3.89 -2.31 -6.10
CA ASP A 6 -3.52 -2.82 -7.41
C ASP A 6 -3.12 -1.67 -8.33
N ARG A 7 -3.93 -0.62 -8.32
CA ARG A 7 -3.63 0.55 -9.14
C ARG A 7 -4.52 1.70 -8.70
N ILE A 8 -4.19 2.87 -9.19
CA ILE A 8 -4.98 4.06 -8.92
C ILE A 8 -5.69 4.44 -10.20
N GLU A 9 -6.99 4.66 -10.10
CA GLU A 9 -7.78 5.09 -11.24
C GLU A 9 -8.59 6.29 -10.84
N GLY A 10 -8.24 7.44 -11.39
CA GLY A 10 -8.95 8.67 -11.07
C GLY A 10 -8.86 8.97 -9.60
N GLU A 11 -9.99 9.01 -8.94
CA GLU A 11 -10.04 9.33 -7.53
C GLU A 11 -10.21 8.09 -6.66
N PHE A 12 -9.96 6.93 -7.21
CA PHE A 12 -10.13 5.68 -6.50
C PHE A 12 -8.88 4.85 -6.56
N ALA A 13 -8.66 4.11 -5.51
CA ALA A 13 -7.64 3.08 -5.51
C ALA A 13 -8.35 1.75 -5.72
N VAL A 14 -7.91 1.01 -6.71
CA VAL A 14 -8.47 -0.32 -6.95
C VAL A 14 -7.66 -1.28 -6.10
N CYS A 15 -8.32 -1.87 -5.12
CA CYS A 15 -7.62 -2.68 -4.13
C CYS A 15 -8.15 -4.09 -4.13
N GLU A 16 -7.24 -5.03 -3.97
CA GLU A 16 -7.61 -6.42 -3.86
C GLU A 16 -7.81 -6.75 -2.39
N ASN A 17 -8.95 -7.34 -2.05
CA ASN A 17 -9.19 -7.74 -0.69
C ASN A 17 -8.63 -9.15 -0.46
N GLY A 18 -8.71 -9.61 0.78
CA GLY A 18 -8.13 -10.89 1.12
C GLY A 18 -8.82 -12.09 0.49
N SER A 19 -9.97 -11.88 -0.08
CA SER A 19 -10.73 -12.96 -0.69
C SER A 19 -10.50 -13.06 -2.19
N GLY A 20 -9.65 -12.22 -2.73
CA GLY A 20 -9.38 -12.24 -4.16
C GLY A 20 -10.27 -11.34 -4.98
N GLY A 21 -11.17 -10.60 -4.33
CA GLY A 21 -12.01 -9.63 -5.04
C GLY A 21 -11.36 -8.26 -5.05
N PHE A 22 -11.94 -7.38 -5.86
CA PHE A 22 -11.43 -6.01 -5.95
C PHE A 22 -12.48 -5.03 -5.48
N GLU A 23 -11.99 -3.94 -4.89
CA GLU A 23 -12.86 -2.88 -4.42
C GLU A 23 -12.28 -1.56 -4.83
N ASN A 24 -13.15 -0.64 -5.20
CA ASN A 24 -12.73 0.73 -5.53
C ASN A 24 -12.90 1.56 -4.26
N ILE A 25 -11.80 2.02 -3.73
CA ILE A 25 -11.81 2.76 -2.48
C ILE A 25 -11.43 4.20 -2.78
N PRO A 26 -12.29 5.16 -2.40
CA PRO A 26 -11.98 6.56 -2.67
C PRO A 26 -10.67 6.97 -2.03
N LEU A 27 -9.89 7.74 -2.73
CA LEU A 27 -8.61 8.18 -2.21
C LEU A 27 -8.78 8.97 -0.92
N SER A 28 -9.91 9.63 -0.77
CA SER A 28 -10.16 10.41 0.43
C SER A 28 -10.32 9.54 1.66
N ASP A 29 -10.50 8.24 1.49
CA ASP A 29 -10.63 7.34 2.62
C ASP A 29 -9.28 6.86 3.14
N PHE A 30 -8.21 7.26 2.48
CA PHE A 30 -6.88 6.89 2.93
C PHE A 30 -6.30 8.03 3.75
N ASP A 31 -5.53 7.68 4.77
CA ASP A 31 -4.87 8.71 5.57
C ASP A 31 -3.47 9.01 5.04
N PHE A 32 -3.19 8.54 3.84
CA PHE A 32 -1.93 8.79 3.16
C PHE A 32 -2.22 8.72 1.67
N VAL A 33 -1.23 8.99 0.85
CA VAL A 33 -1.38 8.91 -0.60
C VAL A 33 -1.01 7.51 -1.04
N PRO A 34 -2.00 6.68 -1.42
CA PRO A 34 -1.69 5.29 -1.77
C PRO A 34 -1.05 5.18 -3.12
N ARG A 35 -0.28 4.12 -3.29
CA ARG A 35 0.37 3.80 -4.55
C ARG A 35 0.16 2.35 -4.84
N ASP A 36 0.33 1.98 -6.11
CA ASP A 36 0.20 0.58 -6.48
C ASP A 36 1.24 -0.24 -5.73
N GLY A 37 0.81 -1.37 -5.25
CA GLY A 37 1.69 -2.25 -4.49
C GLY A 37 1.66 -2.06 -2.99
N ASP A 38 1.04 -0.99 -2.52
CA ASP A 38 0.95 -0.75 -1.08
C ASP A 38 0.00 -1.74 -0.44
N THR A 39 0.34 -2.15 0.77
CA THR A 39 -0.57 -2.94 1.58
C THR A 39 -1.18 -2.01 2.60
N VAL A 40 -2.49 -2.02 2.69
CA VAL A 40 -3.20 -1.13 3.59
C VAL A 40 -4.12 -1.92 4.48
N GLN A 41 -4.45 -1.33 5.60
CA GLN A 41 -5.35 -1.93 6.57
C GLN A 41 -6.44 -0.94 6.89
N ARG A 42 -7.67 -1.44 6.91
CA ARG A 42 -8.78 -0.59 7.27
C ARG A 42 -8.82 -0.38 8.76
N ARG A 43 -8.94 0.87 9.15
CA ARG A 43 -9.06 1.24 10.54
C ARG A 43 -10.23 2.18 10.68
N GLY A 44 -11.36 1.64 11.15
CA GLY A 44 -12.56 2.44 11.23
C GLY A 44 -12.99 2.89 9.85
N ARG A 45 -12.95 4.18 9.62
CA ARG A 45 -13.36 4.72 8.34
C ARG A 45 -12.21 5.05 7.43
N LYS A 46 -10.99 4.80 7.89
CA LYS A 46 -9.82 5.17 7.12
C LYS A 46 -8.98 3.96 6.81
N TYR A 47 -8.20 4.09 5.79
CA TYR A 47 -7.26 3.06 5.39
C TYR A 47 -5.87 3.57 5.65
N SER A 48 -5.07 2.78 6.34
CA SER A 48 -3.73 3.19 6.74
C SER A 48 -2.71 2.27 6.11
N LEU A 49 -1.55 2.81 5.83
CA LEU A 49 -0.46 2.04 5.26
C LEU A 49 0.02 1.02 6.29
N LEU A 50 0.16 -0.21 5.84
CA LEU A 50 0.65 -1.26 6.70
C LEU A 50 2.15 -1.34 6.48
N LYS A 51 2.85 -0.59 7.27
CA LYS A 51 4.28 -0.41 7.08
C LYS A 51 5.09 -1.69 7.19
N GLU A 52 4.65 -2.58 8.02
CA GLU A 52 5.40 -3.80 8.21
C GLU A 52 5.59 -4.57 6.93
N GLU A 53 4.53 -4.69 6.16
CA GLU A 53 4.63 -5.44 4.93
C GLU A 53 5.17 -4.61 3.78
N THR A 54 4.63 -3.42 3.62
CA THR A 54 5.11 -2.54 2.58
C THR A 54 6.57 -2.19 2.80
N GLY A 55 6.88 -1.89 4.05
CA GLY A 55 8.23 -1.49 4.39
C GLY A 55 9.26 -2.56 4.17
N GLN A 56 8.88 -3.79 4.42
CA GLN A 56 9.82 -4.89 4.23
C GLN A 56 10.21 -5.03 2.77
N LYS A 57 9.24 -4.94 1.91
CA LYS A 57 9.54 -5.05 0.48
C LYS A 57 10.43 -3.92 0.04
N LEU A 58 10.12 -2.74 0.48
CA LEU A 58 10.93 -1.59 0.10
C LEU A 58 12.31 -1.67 0.68
N LEU A 59 12.39 -2.13 1.92
CA LEU A 59 13.69 -2.24 2.56
C LEU A 59 14.58 -3.23 1.87
N SER A 60 14.02 -4.32 1.43
CA SER A 60 14.83 -5.32 0.74
C SER A 60 15.54 -4.73 -0.45
N ALA A 61 14.80 -4.01 -1.27
CA ALA A 61 15.41 -3.39 -2.44
C ALA A 61 16.32 -2.26 -2.02
N ARG A 62 15.85 -1.48 -1.08
CA ARG A 62 16.59 -0.31 -0.69
C ARG A 62 17.86 -0.64 0.05
N GLU A 63 17.82 -1.67 0.83
CA GLU A 63 19.01 -2.07 1.56
C GLU A 63 20.17 -2.30 0.64
N ARG A 64 19.91 -2.93 -0.46
CA ARG A 64 20.99 -3.18 -1.38
C ARG A 64 21.57 -1.89 -1.91
N PHE A 65 20.70 -0.95 -2.23
CA PHE A 65 21.19 0.34 -2.68
C PHE A 65 21.87 1.09 -1.59
N GLU A 66 21.24 1.13 -0.45
CA GLU A 66 21.79 1.86 0.66
C GLU A 66 23.14 1.32 1.05
N GLY A 67 23.24 0.02 1.10
CA GLY A 67 24.50 -0.59 1.42
C GLY A 67 25.56 -0.19 0.46
N LEU A 68 25.22 -0.11 -0.80
CA LEU A 68 26.18 0.27 -1.82
C LEU A 68 26.53 1.74 -1.71
N ARG A 69 25.52 2.56 -1.54
CA ARG A 69 25.75 3.98 -1.52
C ARG A 69 26.53 4.44 -0.32
N LYS A 70 26.22 3.85 0.77
CA LYS A 70 26.85 4.28 1.98
C LYS A 70 28.32 4.09 1.99
N LYS A 71 28.76 3.20 1.20
CA LYS A 71 30.19 2.93 1.15
C LYS A 71 30.93 3.88 0.22
#